data_f7745d70e0c62aa470cf44f9403cd191
#
_entry.id   f7745d70e0c62aa470cf44f9403cd191
#
_cell.length_a   1.000
_cell.length_b   1.000
_cell.length_c   1.000
_cell.angle_alpha   90.00
_cell.angle_beta   90.00
_cell.angle_gamma   90.00
#
_symmetry.space_group_name_H-M   'P 1'
#
loop_
_entity.id
_entity.type
_entity.pdbx_description
1 polymer ?
#
loop_
_entity_poly.entity_id
_entity_poly.type
_entity_poly.pdbx_seq_one_letter_code
_entity_poly.pdbx_strand_id
1 'polypeptide(L)'
;MRIKFTNYSGKNKIISVATNEQVRKDLEADELDYIYVHEGRTYLYPDDIELVCDEKYKQVLEKLNDYDVFELWEDGTLVQCYANDTMDNYFFVTGKCN
;
A
#
# COMPACT_ATOMS: atom_id res chain seq x y z
N MET A 1 -9.52 2.68 6.85
CA MET A 1 -9.37 1.33 6.27
C MET A 1 -8.16 0.65 6.87
N ARG A 2 -8.32 -0.58 7.28
CA ARG A 2 -7.22 -1.39 7.81
C ARG A 2 -7.24 -2.77 7.19
N ILE A 3 -6.05 -3.26 6.85
CA ILE A 3 -5.85 -4.61 6.32
C ILE A 3 -4.73 -5.23 7.13
N LYS A 4 -4.84 -6.51 7.43
CA LYS A 4 -3.82 -7.21 8.18
C LYS A 4 -3.18 -8.27 7.31
N PHE A 5 -1.89 -8.15 7.07
CA PHE A 5 -1.10 -9.19 6.42
C PHE A 5 -0.52 -10.11 7.49
N THR A 6 -0.58 -11.40 7.23
CA THR A 6 -0.21 -12.41 8.23
C THR A 6 1.26 -12.79 8.16
N ASN A 7 1.92 -12.45 7.07
CA ASN A 7 3.31 -12.89 6.84
C ASN A 7 4.32 -11.76 6.81
N TYR A 8 3.94 -10.57 7.21
CA TYR A 8 4.88 -9.44 7.26
C TYR A 8 5.37 -9.23 8.68
N SER A 9 6.68 -9.18 8.83
CA SER A 9 7.30 -8.71 10.05
C SER A 9 8.55 -7.94 9.64
N GLY A 10 8.56 -6.67 9.96
CA GLY A 10 9.66 -5.79 9.55
C GLY A 10 9.50 -4.45 10.21
N LYS A 11 10.05 -3.43 9.59
CA LYS A 11 9.95 -2.08 10.10
C LYS A 11 8.66 -1.42 9.61
N ASN A 12 8.18 -0.44 10.35
CA ASN A 12 7.13 0.43 9.86
C ASN A 12 7.60 1.15 8.61
N LYS A 13 6.74 1.25 7.61
CA LYS A 13 7.05 1.91 6.33
C LYS A 13 5.87 2.72 5.85
N ILE A 14 6.18 3.77 5.09
CA ILE A 14 5.18 4.44 4.27
C ILE A 14 5.29 3.86 2.87
N ILE A 15 4.18 3.41 2.33
CA ILE A 15 4.17 2.77 1.02
C ILE A 15 3.12 3.41 0.12
N SER A 16 3.34 3.30 -1.17
CA SER A 16 2.38 3.69 -2.19
C SER A 16 1.74 2.44 -2.81
N VAL A 17 0.74 2.62 -3.65
CA VAL A 17 0.04 1.53 -4.30
C VAL A 17 0.23 1.60 -5.80
N ALA A 18 0.49 0.47 -6.42
CA ALA A 18 0.51 0.31 -7.86
C ALA A 18 -0.44 -0.83 -8.24
N THR A 19 -1.24 -0.62 -9.28
CA THR A 19 -2.13 -1.66 -9.81
C THR A 19 -1.80 -2.01 -11.25
N ASN A 20 -0.76 -1.38 -11.83
CA ASN A 20 -0.32 -1.69 -13.18
C ASN A 20 1.18 -1.42 -13.33
N GLU A 21 1.75 -1.90 -14.42
CA GLU A 21 3.20 -1.83 -14.65
C GLU A 21 3.71 -0.40 -14.80
N GLN A 22 2.93 0.48 -15.38
CA GLN A 22 3.37 1.87 -15.57
C GLN A 22 3.57 2.56 -14.24
N VAL A 23 2.63 2.37 -13.32
CA VAL A 23 2.73 2.95 -11.98
C VAL A 23 3.88 2.34 -11.22
N ARG A 24 4.10 1.03 -11.36
CA ARG A 24 5.26 0.37 -10.74
C ARG A 24 6.57 1.06 -11.16
N LYS A 25 6.72 1.31 -12.46
CA LYS A 25 7.92 1.95 -12.97
C LYS A 25 8.09 3.36 -12.42
N ASP A 26 6.99 4.09 -12.31
CA ASP A 26 7.03 5.45 -11.76
C ASP A 26 7.48 5.44 -10.30
N LEU A 27 6.91 4.53 -9.51
CA LEU A 27 7.27 4.44 -8.09
C LEU A 27 8.71 3.96 -7.90
N GLU A 28 9.17 3.03 -8.74
CA GLU A 28 10.55 2.57 -8.68
C GLU A 28 11.52 3.67 -9.06
N ALA A 29 11.16 4.48 -10.04
CA ALA A 29 12.00 5.60 -10.44
C ALA A 29 12.15 6.63 -9.32
N ASP A 30 11.13 6.77 -8.50
CA ASP A 30 11.16 7.68 -7.35
C ASP A 30 11.75 7.01 -6.11
N GLU A 31 12.20 5.77 -6.20
CA GLU A 31 12.79 5.01 -5.12
C GLU A 31 11.87 4.87 -3.90
N LEU A 32 10.58 4.71 -4.16
CA LEU A 32 9.58 4.57 -3.12
C LEU A 32 9.31 3.09 -2.82
N ASP A 33 9.01 2.81 -1.56
CA ASP A 33 8.46 1.51 -1.19
C ASP A 33 7.00 1.47 -1.68
N TYR A 34 6.57 0.34 -2.19
CA TYR A 34 5.19 0.24 -2.70
C TYR A 34 4.68 -1.19 -2.64
N ILE A 35 3.36 -1.32 -2.68
CA ILE A 35 2.72 -2.61 -2.91
C ILE A 35 2.16 -2.64 -4.32
N TYR A 36 2.28 -3.79 -4.95
CA TYR A 36 1.71 -4.03 -6.28
C TYR A 36 0.56 -5.01 -6.12
N VAL A 37 -0.65 -4.57 -6.47
CA VAL A 37 -1.85 -5.39 -6.38
C VAL A 37 -2.23 -5.82 -7.79
N HIS A 38 -2.22 -7.13 -8.03
CA HIS A 38 -2.45 -7.66 -9.37
C HIS A 38 -3.05 -9.06 -9.25
N GLU A 39 -4.18 -9.26 -9.92
CA GLU A 39 -4.85 -10.56 -10.00
C GLU A 39 -5.08 -11.19 -8.62
N GLY A 40 -5.54 -10.38 -7.67
CA GLY A 40 -5.86 -10.86 -6.33
C GLY A 40 -4.66 -11.12 -5.45
N ARG A 41 -3.47 -10.75 -5.89
CA ARG A 41 -2.24 -10.91 -5.12
C ARG A 41 -1.62 -9.55 -4.83
N THR A 42 -0.91 -9.49 -3.72
CA THR A 42 -0.25 -8.26 -3.26
C THR A 42 1.22 -8.54 -3.03
N TYR A 43 2.07 -7.74 -3.63
CA TYR A 43 3.52 -7.87 -3.51
C TYR A 43 4.11 -6.60 -2.94
N LEU A 44 5.07 -6.74 -2.04
CA LEU A 44 5.79 -5.60 -1.45
C LEU A 44 7.14 -5.45 -2.13
N TYR A 45 7.42 -4.26 -2.60
CA TYR A 45 8.69 -3.93 -3.24
C TYR A 45 9.34 -2.74 -2.54
N PRO A 46 10.65 -2.65 -2.52
CA PRO A 46 11.65 -3.49 -3.22
C PRO A 46 11.94 -4.82 -2.53
N ASP A 47 11.27 -5.14 -1.44
CA ASP A 47 11.54 -6.36 -0.67
C ASP A 47 11.27 -7.63 -1.49
N ASP A 48 10.40 -7.54 -2.51
CA ASP A 48 10.05 -8.63 -3.41
C ASP A 48 9.45 -9.82 -2.66
N ILE A 49 8.48 -9.54 -1.82
CA ILE A 49 7.76 -10.59 -1.08
C ILE A 49 6.26 -10.47 -1.34
N GLU A 50 5.60 -11.62 -1.40
CA GLU A 50 4.15 -11.66 -1.52
C GLU A 50 3.53 -11.53 -0.14
N LEU A 51 2.64 -10.55 0.03
CA LEU A 51 1.93 -10.34 1.29
C LEU A 51 0.64 -11.14 1.28
N VAL A 52 0.37 -11.82 2.38
CA VAL A 52 -0.77 -12.71 2.51
C VAL A 52 -1.73 -12.16 3.55
N CYS A 53 -3.01 -12.14 3.24
CA CYS A 53 -4.04 -11.70 4.16
C CYS A 53 -5.27 -12.61 4.06
N ASP A 54 -6.19 -12.45 5.00
CA ASP A 54 -7.46 -13.19 4.96
C ASP A 54 -8.29 -12.81 3.74
N GLU A 55 -9.13 -13.74 3.31
CA GLU A 55 -10.04 -13.54 2.19
C GLU A 55 -10.90 -12.30 2.34
N LYS A 56 -11.28 -11.97 3.55
CA LYS A 56 -12.15 -10.81 3.82
C LYS A 56 -11.53 -9.49 3.37
N TYR A 57 -10.21 -9.45 3.22
CA TYR A 57 -9.51 -8.23 2.81
C TYR A 57 -9.29 -8.13 1.30
N LYS A 58 -9.51 -9.23 0.57
CA LYS A 58 -9.20 -9.24 -0.87
C LYS A 58 -10.03 -8.26 -1.67
N GLN A 59 -11.30 -8.13 -1.35
CA GLN A 59 -12.15 -7.16 -2.03
C GLN A 59 -11.70 -5.74 -1.79
N VAL A 60 -11.21 -5.47 -0.58
CA VAL A 60 -10.70 -4.15 -0.23
C VAL A 60 -9.43 -3.86 -1.04
N LEU A 61 -8.54 -4.83 -1.13
CA LEU A 61 -7.32 -4.68 -1.91
C LEU A 61 -7.60 -4.40 -3.38
N GLU A 62 -8.61 -5.04 -3.95
CA GLU A 62 -8.98 -4.83 -5.34
C GLU A 62 -9.51 -3.43 -5.63
N LYS A 63 -9.91 -2.71 -4.59
CA LYS A 63 -10.47 -1.35 -4.72
C LYS A 63 -9.45 -0.26 -4.48
N LEU A 64 -8.21 -0.61 -4.20
CA LEU A 64 -7.17 0.39 -3.99
C LEU A 64 -6.85 1.09 -5.30
N ASN A 65 -6.52 2.36 -5.19
CA ASN A 65 -6.19 3.19 -6.34
C ASN A 65 -4.68 3.40 -6.43
N ASP A 66 -4.20 3.59 -7.66
CA ASP A 66 -2.80 3.92 -7.87
C ASP A 66 -2.44 5.20 -7.11
N TYR A 67 -1.25 5.20 -6.52
CA TYR A 67 -0.70 6.31 -5.75
C TYR A 67 -1.39 6.57 -4.41
N ASP A 68 -2.29 5.70 -3.97
CA ASP A 68 -2.75 5.74 -2.58
C ASP A 68 -1.57 5.57 -1.65
N VAL A 69 -1.62 6.19 -0.50
CA VAL A 69 -0.54 6.13 0.47
C VAL A 69 -1.03 5.42 1.74
N PHE A 70 -0.24 4.46 2.18
CA PHE A 70 -0.55 3.68 3.37
C PHE A 70 0.66 3.64 4.29
N GLU A 71 0.39 3.40 5.55
CA GLU A 71 1.44 3.03 6.50
C GLU A 71 1.36 1.54 6.75
N LEU A 72 2.46 0.85 6.57
CA LEU A 72 2.56 -0.59 6.85
C LEU A 72 3.31 -0.76 8.16
N TRP A 73 2.63 -1.28 9.16
CA TRP A 73 3.18 -1.43 10.50
C TRP A 73 3.97 -2.73 10.61
N GLU A 74 4.84 -2.80 11.62
CA GLU A 74 5.73 -3.93 11.81
C GLU A 74 4.98 -5.25 12.08
N ASP A 75 3.72 -5.18 12.51
CA ASP A 75 2.90 -6.37 12.74
C ASP A 75 2.09 -6.78 11.51
N GLY A 76 2.28 -6.09 10.39
CA GLY A 76 1.57 -6.41 9.16
C GLY A 76 0.29 -5.61 8.93
N THR A 77 -0.06 -4.69 9.81
CA THR A 77 -1.25 -3.86 9.66
C THR A 77 -1.00 -2.77 8.62
N LEU A 78 -1.91 -2.66 7.67
CA LEU A 78 -1.86 -1.65 6.63
C LEU A 78 -2.96 -0.63 6.90
N VAL A 79 -2.58 0.63 7.08
CA VAL A 79 -3.51 1.72 7.42
C VAL A 79 -3.46 2.78 6.34
N GLN A 80 -4.61 3.15 5.83
CA GLN A 80 -4.67 4.17 4.78
C GLN A 80 -4.40 5.55 5.36
N CYS A 81 -3.42 6.24 4.80
CA CYS A 81 -3.06 7.60 5.18
C CYS A 81 -3.68 8.61 4.24
N TYR A 82 -3.70 8.27 2.96
CA TYR A 82 -4.11 9.20 1.92
C TYR A 82 -4.67 8.43 0.74
N ALA A 83 -5.85 8.83 0.28
CA ALA A 83 -6.47 8.25 -0.90
C ALA A 83 -6.32 9.23 -2.05
N ASN A 84 -5.76 8.77 -3.17
CA ASN A 84 -5.46 9.64 -4.29
C ASN A 84 -6.71 10.25 -4.93
N ASP A 85 -7.86 9.64 -4.75
CA ASP A 85 -9.11 10.14 -5.30
C ASP A 85 -9.81 11.16 -4.39
N THR A 86 -9.18 11.55 -3.29
CA THR A 86 -9.74 12.46 -2.31
C THR A 86 -8.98 13.79 -2.36
N MET A 87 -9.46 14.68 -3.19
CA MET A 87 -8.74 15.91 -3.50
C MET A 87 -8.59 16.88 -2.35
N ASP A 88 -9.53 16.88 -1.44
CA ASP A 88 -9.51 17.83 -0.33
C ASP A 88 -8.61 17.37 0.82
N ASN A 89 -7.87 16.31 0.63
CA ASN A 89 -6.94 15.84 1.65
C ASN A 89 -5.54 16.39 1.52
N TYR A 90 -5.29 17.18 0.52
CA TYR A 90 -3.91 17.56 0.22
C TYR A 90 -3.27 18.39 1.32
N PHE A 91 -4.03 19.09 2.12
CA PHE A 91 -3.40 19.85 3.19
C PHE A 91 -3.07 19.02 4.40
N PHE A 92 -3.40 17.78 4.42
CA PHE A 92 -3.06 16.90 5.53
C PHE A 92 -1.75 16.19 5.30
N VAL A 93 -1.01 16.64 4.34
CA VAL A 93 0.27 16.03 4.02
C VAL A 93 1.28 16.44 5.08
N THR A 94 1.08 15.93 6.26
CA THR A 94 2.00 16.17 7.37
C THR A 94 2.86 14.96 7.65
N GLY A 95 2.62 13.89 6.92
CA GLY A 95 3.33 12.65 7.12
C GLY A 95 2.80 11.80 8.24
N LYS A 96 1.62 12.12 8.75
CA LYS A 96 1.02 11.32 9.81
C LYS A 96 -0.25 10.64 9.33
N CYS A 97 -0.36 9.36 9.64
CA CYS A 97 -1.55 8.55 9.43
C CYS A 97 -2.24 8.36 10.78
N ASN A 98 -3.41 8.88 10.92
CA ASN A 98 -4.15 8.71 12.16
C ASN A 98 -5.38 7.86 11.96
#